data_911310b985dd04215f403617cf3712f3
#
_entry.id   911310b985dd04215f403617cf3712f3
#
_cell.length_a   1.000
_cell.length_b   1.000
_cell.length_c   1.000
_cell.angle_alpha   90.00
_cell.angle_beta   90.00
_cell.angle_gamma   90.00
#
_symmetry.space_group_name_H-M   'P 1'
#
loop_
_entity.id
_entity.type
_entity.pdbx_description
1 polymer ?
#
loop_
_entity_poly.entity_id
_entity_poly.type
_entity_poly.pdbx_seq_one_letter_code
_entity_poly.pdbx_strand_id
1 'polypeptide(L)'
;MPLVGAVAAPHSHLQLFTRPAENEKYKSDVQKGRNAMFALREQVERANADTILVIHDDHFVNFDFRCYPPFALLVGQEAKGSGVTDPDTIEQITGATYRKYEGKDAYQSAPSGIPQHMANWDEHKPYVYKVNTDLSVRLLKGLLEREFDVPFTSDGTMDGEEVLTTNFLNPKADKRVMLLFTNGYVPPLPWPKRCYRLGQAIRQILDEVDDRVLVLATGGMSHYPGTPLYGYVDEAFDKNVLALLASGKGSKLADFTPDDLMHSGNGELINWVITSGICGDVKCHVLDYIRLWHIGLGYVYWEL
;
A
#
# COMPACT_ATOMS: atom_id res chain seq x y z
N MET A 1 9.50 22.52 2.70
CA MET A 1 8.81 21.69 3.71
C MET A 1 9.31 20.26 3.57
N PRO A 2 9.55 19.53 4.67
CA PRO A 2 10.09 18.16 4.58
C PRO A 2 9.10 17.15 3.99
N LEU A 3 7.81 17.25 4.31
CA LEU A 3 6.78 16.46 3.66
C LEU A 3 6.38 17.12 2.34
N VAL A 4 6.61 16.43 1.22
CA VAL A 4 6.49 17.00 -0.14
C VAL A 4 5.30 16.45 -0.93
N GLY A 5 4.52 15.57 -0.36
CA GLY A 5 3.32 15.01 -0.95
C GLY A 5 2.99 13.63 -0.41
N ALA A 6 1.83 13.12 -0.78
CA ALA A 6 1.43 11.75 -0.50
C ALA A 6 0.68 11.18 -1.70
N VAL A 7 0.83 9.88 -1.91
CA VAL A 7 0.07 9.11 -2.90
C VAL A 7 -0.51 7.87 -2.22
N ALA A 8 -1.69 7.45 -2.66
CA ALA A 8 -2.23 6.15 -2.26
C ALA A 8 -2.69 5.39 -3.50
N ALA A 9 -2.32 4.13 -3.57
CA ALA A 9 -2.51 3.27 -4.73
C ALA A 9 -2.76 1.82 -4.29
N PRO A 10 -3.53 1.06 -5.08
CA PRO A 10 -3.63 -0.37 -4.85
C PRO A 10 -2.29 -1.05 -5.13
N HIS A 11 -1.95 -2.07 -4.37
CA HIS A 11 -0.76 -2.86 -4.64
C HIS A 11 -1.01 -3.99 -5.66
N SER A 12 -2.25 -4.40 -5.87
CA SER A 12 -2.64 -5.39 -6.88
C SER A 12 -2.64 -4.86 -8.33
N HIS A 13 -2.04 -3.71 -8.60
CA HIS A 13 -2.00 -3.07 -9.93
C HIS A 13 -1.26 -3.89 -11.00
N LEU A 14 -0.41 -4.85 -10.62
CA LEU A 14 0.26 -5.72 -11.57
C LEU A 14 -0.73 -6.39 -12.53
N GLN A 15 -1.88 -6.81 -12.02
CA GLN A 15 -2.94 -7.42 -12.82
C GLN A 15 -3.43 -6.52 -13.95
N LEU A 16 -3.32 -5.18 -13.79
CA LEU A 16 -3.62 -4.22 -14.85
C LEU A 16 -2.66 -4.33 -16.05
N PHE A 17 -1.42 -4.77 -15.82
CA PHE A 17 -0.39 -4.80 -16.84
C PHE A 17 -0.14 -6.20 -17.38
N THR A 18 -0.41 -7.23 -16.61
CA THR A 18 -0.09 -8.63 -16.95
C THR A 18 -1.28 -9.44 -17.44
N ARG A 19 -2.50 -9.13 -17.00
CA ARG A 19 -3.70 -9.83 -17.49
C ARG A 19 -4.21 -9.20 -18.78
N PRO A 20 -4.36 -9.97 -19.87
CA PRO A 20 -5.08 -9.50 -21.02
C PRO A 20 -6.52 -9.18 -20.59
N ALA A 21 -7.05 -8.06 -21.06
CA ALA A 21 -8.47 -7.76 -20.89
C ALA A 21 -9.26 -8.70 -21.80
N GLU A 22 -9.49 -9.92 -21.36
CA GLU A 22 -10.21 -10.97 -22.11
C GLU A 22 -11.66 -10.58 -22.41
N ASN A 23 -12.17 -9.61 -21.65
CA ASN A 23 -13.52 -9.13 -21.82
C ASN A 23 -13.50 -7.63 -22.17
N GLU A 24 -14.18 -7.25 -23.26
CA GLU A 24 -14.35 -5.84 -23.68
C GLU A 24 -14.85 -4.95 -22.53
N LYS A 25 -15.68 -5.50 -21.62
CA LYS A 25 -16.16 -4.80 -20.43
C LYS A 25 -15.03 -4.26 -19.55
N TYR A 26 -13.93 -5.01 -19.42
CA TYR A 26 -12.81 -4.63 -18.55
C TYR A 26 -11.71 -3.84 -19.26
N LYS A 27 -11.68 -3.82 -20.60
CA LYS A 27 -10.64 -3.09 -21.34
C LYS A 27 -10.58 -1.61 -20.97
N SER A 28 -11.74 -0.96 -20.90
CA SER A 28 -11.83 0.46 -20.52
C SER A 28 -11.33 0.69 -19.11
N ASP A 29 -11.72 -0.16 -18.16
CA ASP A 29 -11.37 0.00 -16.74
C ASP A 29 -9.90 -0.32 -16.50
N VAL A 30 -9.35 -1.36 -17.14
CA VAL A 30 -7.91 -1.64 -17.13
C VAL A 30 -7.11 -0.44 -17.66
N GLN A 31 -7.57 0.19 -18.76
CA GLN A 31 -6.87 1.36 -19.30
C GLN A 31 -6.95 2.57 -18.36
N LYS A 32 -8.10 2.80 -17.70
CA LYS A 32 -8.21 3.85 -16.67
C LYS A 32 -7.22 3.62 -15.52
N GLY A 33 -7.16 2.38 -14.98
CA GLY A 33 -6.21 2.05 -13.92
C GLY A 33 -4.76 2.25 -14.33
N ARG A 34 -4.39 1.86 -15.55
CA ARG A 34 -3.07 2.14 -16.10
C ARG A 34 -2.78 3.65 -16.14
N ASN A 35 -3.70 4.42 -16.67
CA ASN A 35 -3.56 5.88 -16.75
C ASN A 35 -3.42 6.50 -15.36
N ALA A 36 -4.21 6.05 -14.39
CA ALA A 36 -4.13 6.53 -13.01
C ALA A 36 -2.78 6.20 -12.36
N MET A 37 -2.25 5.00 -12.57
CA MET A 37 -0.90 4.63 -12.08
C MET A 37 0.19 5.50 -12.71
N PHE A 38 0.12 5.78 -14.02
CA PHE A 38 1.08 6.69 -14.65
C PHE A 38 0.96 8.11 -14.11
N ALA A 39 -0.26 8.60 -13.88
CA ALA A 39 -0.45 9.91 -13.28
C ALA A 39 0.11 10.00 -11.85
N LEU A 40 -0.06 8.94 -11.03
CA LEU A 40 0.58 8.86 -9.71
C LEU A 40 2.11 8.89 -9.82
N ARG A 41 2.69 8.16 -10.76
CA ARG A 41 4.14 8.19 -11.00
C ARG A 41 4.65 9.58 -11.33
N GLU A 42 3.93 10.33 -12.17
CA GLU A 42 4.25 11.73 -12.45
C GLU A 42 4.23 12.59 -11.18
N GLN A 43 3.28 12.36 -10.26
CA GLN A 43 3.25 13.09 -8.98
C GLN A 43 4.45 12.73 -8.10
N VAL A 44 4.84 11.45 -8.03
CA VAL A 44 6.04 10.99 -7.30
C VAL A 44 7.31 11.64 -7.88
N GLU A 45 7.42 11.74 -9.20
CA GLU A 45 8.55 12.39 -9.86
C GLU A 45 8.57 13.90 -9.57
N ARG A 46 7.41 14.59 -9.66
CA ARG A 46 7.27 16.03 -9.37
C ARG A 46 7.59 16.38 -7.94
N ALA A 47 7.22 15.53 -6.99
CA ALA A 47 7.50 15.74 -5.58
C ALA A 47 9.01 15.84 -5.29
N ASN A 48 9.85 15.30 -6.17
CA ASN A 48 11.32 15.33 -6.04
C ASN A 48 11.79 14.96 -4.61
N ALA A 49 11.25 13.87 -4.08
CA ALA A 49 11.57 13.40 -2.75
C ALA A 49 12.95 12.72 -2.67
N ASP A 50 13.60 12.81 -1.52
CA ASP A 50 14.83 12.07 -1.20
C ASP A 50 14.51 10.69 -0.64
N THR A 51 13.35 10.58 0.03
CA THR A 51 12.90 9.38 0.73
C THR A 51 11.41 9.14 0.48
N ILE A 52 11.03 7.89 0.30
CA ILE A 52 9.64 7.45 0.26
C ILE A 52 9.32 6.69 1.55
N LEU A 53 8.38 7.20 2.34
CA LEU A 53 7.78 6.44 3.44
C LEU A 53 6.68 5.55 2.85
N VAL A 54 6.94 4.26 2.76
CA VAL A 54 5.97 3.26 2.31
C VAL A 54 5.21 2.74 3.51
N ILE A 55 3.90 2.86 3.48
CA ILE A 55 2.96 2.32 4.48
C ILE A 55 2.23 1.16 3.82
N HIS A 56 2.43 -0.04 4.34
CA HIS A 56 2.08 -1.27 3.66
C HIS A 56 1.65 -2.36 4.65
N ASP A 57 0.71 -3.19 4.24
CA ASP A 57 0.30 -4.36 5.01
C ASP A 57 1.31 -5.49 4.80
N ASP A 58 1.77 -6.10 5.88
CA ASP A 58 2.62 -7.28 5.77
C ASP A 58 1.77 -8.50 5.40
N HIS A 59 1.97 -9.04 4.21
CA HIS A 59 1.27 -10.23 3.72
C HIS A 59 1.89 -11.53 4.25
N PHE A 60 2.10 -11.62 5.57
CA PHE A 60 2.73 -12.76 6.25
C PHE A 60 4.17 -13.03 5.82
N VAL A 61 4.88 -12.03 5.33
CA VAL A 61 6.28 -12.15 4.90
C VAL A 61 7.23 -11.95 6.06
N ASN A 62 6.98 -10.94 6.91
CA ASN A 62 7.82 -10.64 8.07
C ASN A 62 7.17 -11.10 9.36
N PHE A 63 5.85 -11.13 9.44
CA PHE A 63 5.07 -11.45 10.63
C PHE A 63 4.08 -12.57 10.35
N ASP A 64 3.79 -13.37 11.36
CA ASP A 64 2.83 -14.48 11.26
C ASP A 64 1.97 -14.59 12.53
N PHE A 65 1.09 -15.58 12.59
CA PHE A 65 0.19 -15.77 13.73
C PHE A 65 0.89 -15.99 15.09
N ARG A 66 2.20 -16.20 15.13
CA ARG A 66 2.97 -16.27 16.39
C ARG A 66 3.21 -14.87 16.96
N CYS A 67 3.37 -13.89 16.10
CA CYS A 67 3.51 -12.48 16.46
C CYS A 67 3.16 -11.61 15.26
N TYR A 68 1.98 -11.00 15.28
CA TYR A 68 1.55 -10.09 14.23
C TYR A 68 1.27 -8.71 14.85
N PRO A 69 2.23 -7.79 14.81
CA PRO A 69 2.08 -6.48 15.44
C PRO A 69 1.10 -5.59 14.66
N PRO A 70 0.40 -4.67 15.34
CA PRO A 70 -0.47 -3.70 14.65
C PRO A 70 0.30 -2.78 13.70
N PHE A 71 1.56 -2.49 14.04
CA PHE A 71 2.51 -1.70 13.26
C PHE A 71 3.92 -2.23 13.52
N ALA A 72 4.81 -2.11 12.55
CA ALA A 72 6.25 -2.32 12.77
C ALA A 72 7.06 -1.44 11.81
N LEU A 73 8.27 -1.04 12.21
CA LEU A 73 9.13 -0.18 11.42
C LEU A 73 10.43 -0.91 11.04
N LEU A 74 10.84 -0.81 9.78
CA LEU A 74 12.16 -1.28 9.35
C LEU A 74 13.22 -0.24 9.71
N VAL A 75 14.23 -0.66 10.49
CA VAL A 75 15.40 0.15 10.86
C VAL A 75 16.71 -0.43 10.31
N GLY A 76 16.62 -1.36 9.34
CA GLY A 76 17.76 -1.93 8.62
C GLY A 76 18.40 -0.95 7.65
N GLN A 77 19.42 -1.40 6.92
CA GLN A 77 20.09 -0.60 5.89
C GLN A 77 19.51 -0.81 4.50
N GLU A 78 18.94 -1.98 4.27
CA GLU A 78 18.37 -2.39 2.98
C GLU A 78 17.00 -3.03 3.19
N ALA A 79 16.11 -2.79 2.27
CA ALA A 79 14.87 -3.51 2.09
C ALA A 79 14.98 -4.36 0.83
N LYS A 80 14.72 -5.66 0.95
CA LYS A 80 14.86 -6.63 -0.16
C LYS A 80 13.51 -7.25 -0.42
N GLY A 81 13.25 -7.55 -1.68
CA GLY A 81 12.05 -8.29 -2.07
C GLY A 81 12.12 -8.75 -3.51
N SER A 82 11.23 -9.62 -3.88
CA SER A 82 11.04 -10.05 -5.26
C SER A 82 9.61 -9.72 -5.69
N GLY A 83 9.41 -9.55 -6.99
CA GLY A 83 8.07 -9.29 -7.53
C GLY A 83 7.12 -10.49 -7.49
N VAL A 84 7.56 -11.61 -6.90
CA VAL A 84 6.76 -12.83 -6.71
C VAL A 84 6.55 -13.02 -5.22
N THR A 85 5.31 -12.97 -4.81
CA THR A 85 4.92 -13.56 -3.53
C THR A 85 4.97 -15.07 -3.74
N ASP A 86 5.80 -15.78 -2.99
CA ASP A 86 5.94 -17.22 -3.11
C ASP A 86 4.58 -17.92 -2.89
N PRO A 87 3.99 -18.54 -3.93
CA PRO A 87 2.67 -19.17 -3.82
C PRO A 87 2.62 -20.26 -2.76
N ASP A 88 3.75 -20.93 -2.50
CA ASP A 88 3.81 -22.01 -1.53
C ASP A 88 3.77 -21.48 -0.10
N THR A 89 4.36 -20.31 0.15
CA THR A 89 4.26 -19.62 1.44
C THR A 89 2.82 -19.17 1.70
N ILE A 90 2.14 -18.60 0.72
CA ILE A 90 0.73 -18.21 0.85
C ILE A 90 -0.15 -19.45 1.10
N GLU A 91 0.10 -20.55 0.40
CA GLU A 91 -0.66 -21.79 0.59
C GLU A 91 -0.48 -22.40 2.00
N GLN A 92 0.72 -22.36 2.54
CA GLN A 92 1.00 -22.82 3.90
C GLN A 92 0.30 -21.99 4.97
N ILE A 93 0.19 -20.69 4.76
CA ILE A 93 -0.38 -19.75 5.73
C ILE A 93 -1.91 -19.68 5.61
N THR A 94 -2.44 -19.65 4.40
CA THR A 94 -3.88 -19.45 4.15
C THR A 94 -4.67 -20.73 3.91
N GLY A 95 -3.99 -21.87 3.79
CA GLY A 95 -4.63 -23.17 3.58
C GLY A 95 -5.31 -23.32 2.21
N ALA A 96 -4.56 -23.42 1.14
CA ALA A 96 -5.01 -23.83 -0.21
C ALA A 96 -6.22 -23.10 -0.83
N THR A 97 -6.80 -22.14 -0.14
CA THR A 97 -8.03 -21.46 -0.57
C THR A 97 -7.76 -20.50 -1.73
N TYR A 98 -6.58 -19.90 -1.75
CA TYR A 98 -6.21 -18.89 -2.76
C TYR A 98 -6.14 -19.49 -4.17
N ARG A 99 -5.54 -20.67 -4.32
CA ARG A 99 -5.45 -21.36 -5.64
C ARG A 99 -6.80 -21.80 -6.19
N LYS A 100 -7.78 -22.03 -5.33
CA LYS A 100 -9.10 -22.54 -5.72
C LYS A 100 -9.95 -21.49 -6.44
N TYR A 101 -9.72 -20.22 -6.16
CA TYR A 101 -10.53 -19.11 -6.70
C TYR A 101 -9.88 -18.41 -7.89
N GLU A 102 -8.56 -18.45 -8.05
CA GLU A 102 -7.89 -17.80 -9.17
C GLU A 102 -7.65 -18.69 -10.38
N GLY A 103 -7.89 -20.01 -10.29
CA GLY A 103 -7.63 -20.99 -11.34
C GLY A 103 -6.13 -21.16 -11.63
N LYS A 104 -5.73 -22.35 -12.06
CA LYS A 104 -4.32 -22.69 -12.36
C LYS A 104 -3.69 -21.78 -13.43
N ASP A 105 -4.51 -21.11 -14.23
CA ASP A 105 -4.07 -20.30 -15.37
C ASP A 105 -3.69 -18.86 -15.01
N ALA A 106 -4.04 -18.39 -13.81
CA ALA A 106 -3.76 -17.03 -13.37
C ALA A 106 -2.25 -16.74 -13.21
N TYR A 107 -1.46 -17.77 -12.89
CA TYR A 107 -0.02 -17.65 -12.68
C TYR A 107 0.85 -18.24 -13.80
N GLN A 108 0.28 -18.99 -14.75
CA GLN A 108 1.07 -19.70 -15.79
C GLN A 108 1.24 -18.95 -17.11
N SER A 109 0.56 -17.84 -17.29
CA SER A 109 0.68 -17.08 -18.52
C SER A 109 0.89 -15.60 -18.24
N ALA A 110 2.09 -15.22 -17.83
CA ALA A 110 2.54 -13.86 -18.14
C ALA A 110 2.56 -13.77 -19.67
N PRO A 111 1.66 -12.98 -20.30
CA PRO A 111 1.72 -12.85 -21.76
C PRO A 111 3.07 -12.23 -22.09
N SER A 112 3.68 -12.73 -23.16
CA SER A 112 4.81 -12.11 -23.84
C SER A 112 4.44 -10.72 -24.34
N GLY A 113 4.42 -9.72 -23.46
CA GLY A 113 3.96 -8.38 -23.75
C GLY A 113 3.95 -7.47 -22.53
N ILE A 114 4.89 -7.67 -21.59
CA ILE A 114 5.17 -6.66 -20.57
C ILE A 114 5.53 -5.37 -21.32
N PRO A 115 4.79 -4.28 -21.10
CA PRO A 115 5.09 -3.02 -21.75
C PRO A 115 6.55 -2.62 -21.56
N GLN A 116 7.17 -2.06 -22.59
CA GLN A 116 8.61 -1.77 -22.64
C GLN A 116 9.11 -0.91 -21.47
N HIS A 117 8.22 -0.12 -20.84
CA HIS A 117 8.51 0.66 -19.63
C HIS A 117 8.55 -0.18 -18.33
N MET A 118 8.12 -1.43 -18.39
CA MET A 118 8.33 -2.45 -17.37
C MET A 118 9.42 -3.45 -17.79
N ALA A 119 10.19 -3.16 -18.84
CA ALA A 119 11.21 -4.04 -19.41
C ALA A 119 12.34 -4.40 -18.44
N ASN A 120 12.46 -3.70 -17.31
CA ASN A 120 13.36 -4.05 -16.21
C ASN A 120 12.69 -4.90 -15.12
N TRP A 121 11.45 -5.30 -15.35
CA TRP A 121 10.71 -6.16 -14.46
C TRP A 121 11.14 -7.61 -14.66
N ASP A 122 11.78 -8.15 -13.68
CA ASP A 122 12.05 -9.58 -13.55
C ASP A 122 11.40 -10.02 -12.24
N GLU A 123 10.32 -10.78 -12.30
CA GLU A 123 9.62 -11.30 -11.14
C GLU A 123 10.50 -12.17 -10.23
N HIS A 124 11.57 -12.77 -10.80
CA HIS A 124 12.53 -13.56 -10.07
C HIS A 124 13.77 -12.77 -9.62
N LYS A 125 13.90 -11.52 -10.05
CA LYS A 125 15.02 -10.69 -9.66
C LYS A 125 14.77 -10.08 -8.28
N PRO A 126 15.70 -10.24 -7.34
CA PRO A 126 15.62 -9.52 -6.09
C PRO A 126 15.78 -8.02 -6.32
N TYR A 127 14.87 -7.24 -5.82
CA TYR A 127 14.97 -5.79 -5.75
C TYR A 127 15.57 -5.41 -4.40
N VAL A 128 16.47 -4.45 -4.41
CA VAL A 128 17.12 -3.94 -3.20
C VAL A 128 16.98 -2.43 -3.18
N TYR A 129 16.37 -1.93 -2.12
CA TYR A 129 16.24 -0.50 -1.86
C TYR A 129 17.10 -0.11 -0.67
N LYS A 130 17.77 1.04 -0.76
CA LYS A 130 18.47 1.63 0.39
C LYS A 130 17.44 2.19 1.36
N VAL A 131 17.53 1.80 2.62
CA VAL A 131 16.69 2.35 3.68
C VAL A 131 17.29 3.65 4.20
N ASN A 132 16.47 4.65 4.47
CA ASN A 132 16.87 5.82 5.22
C ASN A 132 16.89 5.47 6.72
N THR A 133 17.91 4.71 7.13
CA THR A 133 18.03 4.15 8.47
C THR A 133 18.02 5.23 9.56
N ASP A 134 18.73 6.33 9.33
CA ASP A 134 18.82 7.42 10.33
C ASP A 134 17.45 8.04 10.56
N LEU A 135 16.69 8.28 9.49
CA LEU A 135 15.34 8.82 9.59
C LEU A 135 14.35 7.79 10.17
N SER A 136 14.50 6.50 9.83
CA SER A 136 13.70 5.41 10.42
C SER A 136 13.92 5.31 11.92
N VAL A 137 15.16 5.37 12.38
CA VAL A 137 15.50 5.38 13.82
C VAL A 137 14.99 6.63 14.52
N ARG A 138 15.10 7.80 13.87
CA ARG A 138 14.55 9.06 14.40
C ARG A 138 13.03 8.96 14.53
N LEU A 139 12.36 8.41 13.49
CA LEU A 139 10.92 8.18 13.51
C LEU A 139 10.54 7.24 14.67
N LEU A 140 11.23 6.11 14.82
CA LEU A 140 10.97 5.16 15.90
C LEU A 140 11.07 5.83 17.28
N LYS A 141 12.16 6.57 17.53
CA LYS A 141 12.35 7.29 18.80
C LYS A 141 11.25 8.32 19.04
N GLY A 142 10.95 9.14 18.04
CA GLY A 142 9.90 10.15 18.15
C GLY A 142 8.50 9.56 18.35
N LEU A 143 8.23 8.37 17.83
CA LEU A 143 6.98 7.64 18.08
C LEU A 143 6.92 7.13 19.53
N LEU A 144 8.01 6.56 20.06
CA LEU A 144 8.08 6.13 21.46
C LEU A 144 7.87 7.31 22.42
N GLU A 145 8.46 8.47 22.15
CA GLU A 145 8.26 9.69 22.95
C GLU A 145 6.79 10.18 22.92
N ARG A 146 6.03 9.79 21.89
CA ARG A 146 4.60 10.11 21.71
C ARG A 146 3.67 8.95 22.09
N GLU A 147 4.16 8.02 22.92
CA GLU A 147 3.40 6.89 23.47
C GLU A 147 2.91 5.89 22.39
N PHE A 148 3.65 5.78 21.29
CA PHE A 148 3.46 4.73 20.30
C PHE A 148 4.54 3.67 20.43
N ASP A 149 4.23 2.55 21.08
CA ASP A 149 5.11 1.38 21.20
C ASP A 149 5.14 0.62 19.88
N VAL A 150 5.86 1.14 18.90
CA VAL A 150 6.00 0.52 17.58
C VAL A 150 7.15 -0.48 17.62
N PRO A 151 6.91 -1.78 17.43
CA PRO A 151 7.96 -2.75 17.20
C PRO A 151 8.82 -2.38 16.01
N PHE A 152 10.06 -2.88 15.99
CA PHE A 152 10.94 -2.67 14.86
C PHE A 152 11.67 -3.96 14.46
N THR A 153 12.11 -4.00 13.21
CA THR A 153 12.98 -5.04 12.70
C THR A 153 14.19 -4.40 12.00
N SER A 154 15.35 -5.02 12.11
CA SER A 154 16.55 -4.64 11.35
C SER A 154 16.73 -5.43 10.07
N ASP A 155 15.94 -6.47 9.88
CA ASP A 155 15.91 -7.31 8.70
C ASP A 155 14.45 -7.50 8.28
N GLY A 156 14.07 -6.88 7.17
CA GLY A 156 12.70 -6.89 6.67
C GLY A 156 12.68 -7.12 5.17
N THR A 157 11.75 -7.95 4.76
CA THR A 157 11.50 -8.26 3.35
C THR A 157 10.27 -7.50 2.87
N MET A 158 10.39 -6.84 1.74
CA MET A 158 9.24 -6.31 1.01
C MET A 158 8.55 -7.48 0.31
N ASP A 159 7.26 -7.58 0.47
CA ASP A 159 6.50 -8.56 -0.30
C ASP A 159 6.38 -8.18 -1.78
N GLY A 160 5.88 -9.12 -2.59
CA GLY A 160 5.79 -8.91 -4.03
C GLY A 160 4.93 -7.71 -4.42
N GLU A 161 3.83 -7.50 -3.73
CA GLU A 161 2.89 -6.40 -4.02
C GLU A 161 3.49 -5.03 -3.66
N GLU A 162 4.21 -4.96 -2.55
CA GLU A 162 4.92 -3.76 -2.11
C GLU A 162 6.07 -3.41 -3.06
N VAL A 163 6.89 -4.41 -3.44
CA VAL A 163 7.97 -4.25 -4.43
C VAL A 163 7.42 -3.73 -5.74
N LEU A 164 6.31 -4.30 -6.21
CA LEU A 164 5.70 -3.97 -7.48
C LEU A 164 5.27 -2.51 -7.52
N THR A 165 4.55 -2.08 -6.49
CA THR A 165 4.05 -0.71 -6.40
C THR A 165 5.19 0.28 -6.26
N THR A 166 6.13 -0.01 -5.35
CA THR A 166 7.30 0.85 -5.11
C THR A 166 8.17 0.95 -6.38
N ASN A 167 8.43 -0.15 -7.06
CA ASN A 167 9.23 -0.14 -8.29
C ASN A 167 8.53 0.59 -9.45
N PHE A 168 7.21 0.43 -9.58
CA PHE A 168 6.47 1.15 -10.60
C PHE A 168 6.52 2.66 -10.39
N LEU A 169 6.38 3.13 -9.14
CA LEU A 169 6.37 4.55 -8.79
C LEU A 169 7.78 5.15 -8.66
N ASN A 170 8.80 4.32 -8.38
CA ASN A 170 10.22 4.71 -8.29
C ASN A 170 11.10 3.79 -9.15
N PRO A 171 10.94 3.78 -10.48
CA PRO A 171 11.56 2.79 -11.37
C PRO A 171 13.09 2.88 -11.45
N LYS A 172 13.68 3.99 -11.04
CA LYS A 172 15.13 4.18 -10.98
C LYS A 172 15.71 3.68 -9.67
N ALA A 173 14.88 3.35 -8.68
CA ALA A 173 15.26 3.00 -7.32
C ALA A 173 16.29 4.00 -6.72
N ASP A 174 16.18 5.27 -7.12
CA ASP A 174 17.11 6.34 -6.75
C ASP A 174 16.75 7.01 -5.41
N LYS A 175 15.53 6.78 -4.92
CA LYS A 175 15.06 7.28 -3.63
C LYS A 175 15.27 6.23 -2.55
N ARG A 176 15.68 6.68 -1.37
CA ARG A 176 15.69 5.81 -0.18
C ARG A 176 14.27 5.48 0.24
N VAL A 177 14.08 4.37 0.92
CA VAL A 177 12.78 3.99 1.48
C VAL A 177 12.81 3.98 3.00
N MET A 178 11.64 4.16 3.59
CA MET A 178 11.30 3.82 4.97
C MET A 178 10.09 2.91 4.89
N LEU A 179 10.05 1.81 5.63
CA LEU A 179 8.93 0.87 5.59
C LEU A 179 8.22 0.87 6.94
N LEU A 180 6.94 1.20 6.91
CA LEU A 180 6.01 1.04 8.01
C LEU A 180 5.04 -0.08 7.66
N PHE A 181 5.27 -1.25 8.23
CA PHE A 181 4.37 -2.39 8.14
C PHE A 181 3.15 -2.19 9.02
N THR A 182 2.00 -2.64 8.54
CA THR A 182 0.73 -2.56 9.25
C THR A 182 0.01 -3.90 9.26
N ASN A 183 -0.98 -4.04 10.13
CA ASN A 183 -1.87 -5.19 10.16
C ASN A 183 -3.24 -4.83 9.57
N GLY A 184 -3.42 -5.07 8.29
CA GLY A 184 -4.71 -4.94 7.59
C GLY A 184 -5.50 -6.27 7.48
N TYR A 185 -4.94 -7.39 7.92
CA TYR A 185 -5.47 -8.74 7.65
C TYR A 185 -5.91 -9.53 8.87
N VAL A 186 -5.13 -9.47 9.95
CA VAL A 186 -5.30 -10.37 11.09
C VAL A 186 -6.10 -9.70 12.19
N PRO A 187 -7.37 -10.09 12.40
CA PRO A 187 -8.15 -9.55 13.52
C PRO A 187 -7.52 -9.91 14.88
N PRO A 188 -7.57 -8.99 15.86
CA PRO A 188 -8.22 -7.69 15.79
C PRO A 188 -7.35 -6.66 15.04
N LEU A 189 -7.96 -5.93 14.10
CA LEU A 189 -7.29 -4.83 13.43
C LEU A 189 -7.03 -3.67 14.38
N PRO A 190 -5.97 -2.87 14.16
CA PRO A 190 -5.78 -1.64 14.89
C PRO A 190 -6.95 -0.67 14.64
N TRP A 191 -7.35 0.07 15.68
CA TRP A 191 -8.44 1.03 15.57
C TRP A 191 -8.09 2.16 14.60
N PRO A 192 -8.95 2.50 13.62
CA PRO A 192 -8.73 3.62 12.69
C PRO A 192 -8.37 4.93 13.39
N LYS A 193 -9.00 5.24 14.53
CA LYS A 193 -8.65 6.41 15.35
C LYS A 193 -7.20 6.38 15.84
N ARG A 194 -6.68 5.20 16.21
CA ARG A 194 -5.27 5.04 16.61
C ARG A 194 -4.36 5.19 15.39
N CYS A 195 -4.75 4.65 14.24
CA CYS A 195 -4.02 4.76 12.98
C CYS A 195 -3.90 6.24 12.54
N TYR A 196 -4.99 6.99 12.59
CA TYR A 196 -4.99 8.42 12.29
C TYR A 196 -4.06 9.21 13.23
N ARG A 197 -4.11 8.92 14.54
CA ARG A 197 -3.21 9.54 15.54
C ARG A 197 -1.75 9.16 15.30
N LEU A 198 -1.46 7.93 14.87
CA LEU A 198 -0.11 7.53 14.45
C LEU A 198 0.36 8.40 13.28
N GLY A 199 -0.49 8.59 12.27
CA GLY A 199 -0.20 9.49 11.17
C GLY A 199 0.10 10.92 11.62
N GLN A 200 -0.67 11.47 12.56
CA GLN A 200 -0.42 12.80 13.12
C GLN A 200 0.95 12.86 13.86
N ALA A 201 1.30 11.81 14.59
CA ALA A 201 2.61 11.73 15.26
C ALA A 201 3.75 11.65 14.25
N ILE A 202 3.60 10.84 13.18
CA ILE A 202 4.55 10.77 12.07
C ILE A 202 4.73 12.16 11.44
N ARG A 203 3.64 12.87 11.15
CA ARG A 203 3.70 14.22 10.58
C ARG A 203 4.52 15.16 11.44
N GLN A 204 4.28 15.22 12.75
CA GLN A 204 5.03 16.07 13.68
C GLN A 204 6.53 15.78 13.64
N ILE A 205 6.92 14.50 13.56
CA ILE A 205 8.32 14.10 13.50
C ILE A 205 8.94 14.49 12.16
N LEU A 206 8.21 14.29 11.06
CA LEU A 206 8.67 14.66 9.72
C LEU A 206 8.79 16.18 9.54
N ASP A 207 7.99 16.98 10.23
CA ASP A 207 8.10 18.45 10.17
C ASP A 207 9.42 18.98 10.80
N GLU A 208 10.11 18.14 11.58
CA GLU A 208 11.39 18.46 12.27
C GLU A 208 12.64 17.98 11.51
N VAL A 209 12.50 17.42 10.28
CA VAL A 209 13.64 16.89 9.50
C VAL A 209 13.87 17.72 8.24
N ASP A 210 15.06 17.59 7.66
CA ASP A 210 15.41 18.28 6.40
C ASP A 210 15.16 17.42 5.16
N ASP A 211 15.08 16.08 5.33
CA ASP A 211 14.79 15.15 4.24
C ASP A 211 13.44 15.45 3.58
N ARG A 212 13.41 15.49 2.27
CA ARG A 212 12.18 15.61 1.49
C ARG A 212 11.50 14.24 1.44
N VAL A 213 10.40 14.07 2.16
CA VAL A 213 9.70 12.79 2.30
C VAL A 213 8.40 12.81 1.51
N LEU A 214 8.21 11.81 0.66
CA LEU A 214 6.93 11.47 0.05
C LEU A 214 6.33 10.29 0.81
N VAL A 215 5.03 10.32 1.06
CA VAL A 215 4.30 9.16 1.61
C VAL A 215 3.69 8.34 0.48
N LEU A 216 3.90 7.03 0.51
CA LEU A 216 3.22 6.06 -0.34
C LEU A 216 2.40 5.12 0.56
N ALA A 217 1.08 5.23 0.51
CA ALA A 217 0.19 4.22 1.08
C ALA A 217 -0.18 3.21 0.01
N THR A 218 0.02 1.94 0.29
CA THR A 218 -0.44 0.86 -0.57
C THR A 218 -1.71 0.23 -0.01
N GLY A 219 -2.36 -0.61 -0.76
CA GLY A 219 -3.52 -1.37 -0.35
C GLY A 219 -4.71 -1.20 -1.27
N GLY A 220 -5.41 -2.29 -1.52
CA GLY A 220 -6.69 -2.27 -2.22
C GLY A 220 -7.78 -1.63 -1.38
N MET A 221 -8.86 -1.22 -2.03
CA MET A 221 -10.11 -0.93 -1.35
C MET A 221 -10.90 -2.24 -1.16
N SER A 222 -12.22 -2.17 -1.11
CA SER A 222 -13.05 -3.34 -0.80
C SER A 222 -12.69 -4.59 -1.59
N HIS A 223 -12.32 -5.65 -0.87
CA HIS A 223 -12.13 -7.01 -1.37
C HIS A 223 -12.13 -7.99 -0.20
N TYR A 224 -12.34 -9.28 -0.50
CA TYR A 224 -12.52 -10.32 0.52
C TYR A 224 -11.67 -11.56 0.20
N PRO A 225 -10.34 -11.46 0.17
CA PRO A 225 -9.49 -12.61 -0.13
C PRO A 225 -9.67 -13.72 0.91
N GLY A 226 -9.74 -14.97 0.44
CA GLY A 226 -9.84 -16.13 1.34
C GLY A 226 -11.16 -16.28 2.09
N THR A 227 -12.21 -15.52 1.76
CA THR A 227 -13.52 -15.58 2.42
C THR A 227 -14.62 -16.05 1.46
N PRO A 228 -15.79 -16.46 1.97
CA PRO A 228 -16.94 -16.78 1.13
C PRO A 228 -17.48 -15.58 0.32
N LEU A 229 -17.11 -14.35 0.68
CA LEU A 229 -17.51 -13.13 -0.03
C LEU A 229 -16.54 -12.75 -1.15
N TYR A 230 -15.56 -13.59 -1.48
CA TYR A 230 -14.62 -13.32 -2.59
C TYR A 230 -15.38 -12.96 -3.89
N GLY A 231 -14.99 -11.85 -4.51
CA GLY A 231 -15.65 -11.28 -5.69
C GLY A 231 -16.74 -10.24 -5.38
N TYR A 232 -17.16 -10.11 -4.13
CA TYR A 232 -17.97 -8.97 -3.71
C TYR A 232 -17.08 -7.73 -3.50
N VAL A 233 -17.61 -6.56 -3.84
CA VAL A 233 -16.97 -5.25 -3.63
C VAL A 233 -18.00 -4.28 -3.09
N ASP A 234 -17.74 -3.69 -1.94
CA ASP A 234 -18.58 -2.63 -1.37
C ASP A 234 -18.22 -1.25 -1.97
N GLU A 235 -18.65 -1.05 -3.21
CA GLU A 235 -18.39 0.21 -3.92
C GLU A 235 -18.98 1.44 -3.21
N ALA A 236 -20.02 1.27 -2.41
CA ALA A 236 -20.66 2.37 -1.70
C ALA A 236 -19.73 2.87 -0.59
N PHE A 237 -19.15 1.95 0.16
CA PHE A 237 -18.15 2.27 1.19
C PHE A 237 -16.91 2.91 0.57
N ASP A 238 -16.37 2.32 -0.49
CA ASP A 238 -15.18 2.82 -1.18
C ASP A 238 -15.38 4.25 -1.68
N LYS A 239 -16.50 4.51 -2.35
CA LYS A 239 -16.85 5.85 -2.87
C LYS A 239 -17.07 6.87 -1.75
N ASN A 240 -17.60 6.44 -0.59
CA ASN A 240 -17.71 7.31 0.59
C ASN A 240 -16.33 7.71 1.12
N VAL A 241 -15.40 6.77 1.23
CA VAL A 241 -14.00 7.04 1.63
C VAL A 241 -13.37 8.08 0.70
N LEU A 242 -13.44 7.86 -0.61
CA LEU A 242 -12.88 8.77 -1.61
C LEU A 242 -13.53 10.16 -1.55
N ALA A 243 -14.85 10.24 -1.32
CA ALA A 243 -15.55 11.51 -1.18
C ALA A 243 -15.12 12.29 0.08
N LEU A 244 -14.89 11.60 1.20
CA LEU A 244 -14.34 12.20 2.42
C LEU A 244 -12.96 12.80 2.15
N LEU A 245 -12.06 12.04 1.52
CA LEU A 245 -10.71 12.49 1.19
C LEU A 245 -10.72 13.67 0.22
N ALA A 246 -11.50 13.60 -0.87
CA ALA A 246 -11.62 14.66 -1.86
C ALA A 246 -12.22 15.95 -1.29
N SER A 247 -13.04 15.84 -0.24
CA SER A 247 -13.63 17.00 0.43
C SER A 247 -12.75 17.61 1.54
N GLY A 248 -11.54 17.05 1.78
CA GLY A 248 -10.67 17.49 2.86
C GLY A 248 -11.21 17.11 4.24
N LYS A 249 -11.77 15.93 4.36
CA LYS A 249 -12.30 15.38 5.60
C LYS A 249 -11.62 14.05 5.95
N GLY A 250 -10.32 13.96 5.73
CA GLY A 250 -9.53 12.77 6.03
C GLY A 250 -9.62 12.34 7.50
N SER A 251 -9.80 13.29 8.42
CA SER A 251 -10.03 13.01 9.84
C SER A 251 -11.26 12.15 10.10
N LYS A 252 -12.25 12.16 9.20
CA LYS A 252 -13.45 11.33 9.31
C LYS A 252 -13.21 9.84 9.12
N LEU A 253 -12.08 9.45 8.53
CA LEU A 253 -11.69 8.04 8.45
C LEU A 253 -11.37 7.47 9.85
N ALA A 254 -11.04 8.31 10.81
CA ALA A 254 -10.85 7.93 12.22
C ALA A 254 -12.14 7.56 12.95
N ASP A 255 -13.31 7.91 12.39
CA ASP A 255 -14.62 7.60 12.97
C ASP A 255 -15.06 6.15 12.65
N PHE A 256 -14.44 5.47 11.68
CA PHE A 256 -14.69 4.07 11.40
C PHE A 256 -14.18 3.18 12.54
N THR A 257 -14.80 2.01 12.66
CA THR A 257 -14.36 0.94 13.56
C THR A 257 -13.62 -0.15 12.79
N PRO A 258 -12.86 -1.04 13.48
CA PRO A 258 -12.31 -2.23 12.85
C PRO A 258 -13.38 -3.10 12.17
N ASP A 259 -14.56 -3.20 12.77
CA ASP A 259 -15.69 -3.97 12.23
C ASP A 259 -16.22 -3.34 10.94
N ASP A 260 -16.30 -2.00 10.84
CA ASP A 260 -16.68 -1.34 9.58
C ASP A 260 -15.72 -1.70 8.46
N LEU A 261 -14.40 -1.69 8.74
CA LEU A 261 -13.39 -2.06 7.76
C LEU A 261 -13.48 -3.53 7.36
N MET A 262 -13.64 -4.43 8.33
CA MET A 262 -13.76 -5.86 8.06
C MET A 262 -15.04 -6.21 7.29
N HIS A 263 -16.17 -5.61 7.66
CA HIS A 263 -17.45 -5.88 7.01
C HIS A 263 -17.51 -5.32 5.58
N SER A 264 -16.82 -4.22 5.31
CA SER A 264 -16.73 -3.64 3.96
C SER A 264 -15.62 -4.23 3.11
N GLY A 265 -14.79 -5.16 3.66
CA GLY A 265 -13.63 -5.72 2.97
C GLY A 265 -12.48 -4.72 2.81
N ASN A 266 -12.41 -3.70 3.66
CA ASN A 266 -11.45 -2.60 3.59
C ASN A 266 -10.39 -2.67 4.69
N GLY A 267 -9.91 -3.85 5.06
CA GLY A 267 -8.89 -3.99 6.11
C GLY A 267 -7.62 -3.18 5.81
N GLU A 268 -7.16 -3.18 4.57
CA GLU A 268 -5.98 -2.45 4.12
C GLU A 268 -6.14 -0.91 4.11
N LEU A 269 -7.37 -0.42 4.25
CA LEU A 269 -7.64 1.02 4.36
C LEU A 269 -6.91 1.67 5.55
N ILE A 270 -6.43 0.88 6.51
CA ILE A 270 -5.60 1.34 7.63
C ILE A 270 -4.41 2.17 7.13
N ASN A 271 -3.78 1.80 6.02
CA ASN A 271 -2.67 2.52 5.42
C ASN A 271 -3.08 3.93 4.98
N TRP A 272 -4.27 4.04 4.40
CA TRP A 272 -4.83 5.33 3.97
C TRP A 272 -5.28 6.18 5.16
N VAL A 273 -5.75 5.55 6.25
CA VAL A 273 -6.09 6.25 7.49
C VAL A 273 -4.85 6.86 8.14
N ILE A 274 -3.73 6.12 8.19
CA ILE A 274 -2.45 6.65 8.67
C ILE A 274 -2.00 7.81 7.79
N THR A 275 -2.04 7.65 6.47
CA THR A 275 -1.69 8.69 5.50
C THR A 275 -2.56 9.92 5.64
N SER A 276 -3.87 9.75 5.88
CA SER A 276 -4.78 10.86 6.16
C SER A 276 -4.41 11.60 7.45
N GLY A 277 -3.90 10.88 8.45
CA GLY A 277 -3.35 11.50 9.67
C GLY A 277 -2.09 12.32 9.42
N ILE A 278 -1.24 11.88 8.48
CA ILE A 278 -0.05 12.62 8.05
C ILE A 278 -0.44 13.87 7.25
N CYS A 279 -1.39 13.75 6.33
CA CYS A 279 -1.81 14.85 5.45
C CYS A 279 -2.73 15.85 6.16
N GLY A 280 -3.44 15.43 7.22
CA GLY A 280 -4.52 16.21 7.84
C GLY A 280 -5.75 16.30 6.94
N ASP A 281 -6.55 17.35 7.17
CA ASP A 281 -7.77 17.61 6.37
C ASP A 281 -7.47 18.39 5.06
N VAL A 282 -6.34 18.06 4.41
CA VAL A 282 -6.01 18.54 3.07
C VAL A 282 -6.82 17.74 2.06
N LYS A 283 -7.41 18.42 1.08
CA LYS A 283 -8.13 17.75 -0.02
C LYS A 283 -7.17 16.91 -0.85
N CYS A 284 -7.53 15.67 -1.11
CA CYS A 284 -6.82 14.87 -2.11
C CYS A 284 -7.42 15.07 -3.51
N HIS A 285 -6.62 14.74 -4.50
CA HIS A 285 -7.05 14.57 -5.88
C HIS A 285 -7.35 13.09 -6.11
N VAL A 286 -8.61 12.76 -6.37
CA VAL A 286 -9.01 11.42 -6.77
C VAL A 286 -8.82 11.32 -8.28
N LEU A 287 -7.89 10.49 -8.71
CA LEU A 287 -7.60 10.28 -10.13
C LEU A 287 -8.63 9.36 -10.77
N ASP A 288 -8.91 8.24 -10.12
CA ASP A 288 -9.93 7.30 -10.55
C ASP A 288 -10.33 6.35 -9.41
N TYR A 289 -11.46 5.67 -9.61
CA TYR A 289 -11.91 4.50 -8.86
C TYR A 289 -12.45 3.47 -9.84
N ILE A 290 -11.94 2.26 -9.73
CA ILE A 290 -12.29 1.18 -10.64
C ILE A 290 -12.67 -0.05 -9.82
N ARG A 291 -13.82 -0.63 -10.13
CA ARG A 291 -14.11 -1.99 -9.70
C ARG A 291 -13.59 -2.95 -10.75
N LEU A 292 -12.60 -3.73 -10.42
CA LEU A 292 -12.00 -4.67 -11.35
C LEU A 292 -11.92 -6.07 -10.71
N TRP A 293 -12.42 -7.09 -11.40
CA TRP A 293 -12.49 -8.47 -10.92
C TRP A 293 -13.15 -8.58 -9.54
N HIS A 294 -12.35 -8.70 -8.50
CA HIS A 294 -12.77 -8.96 -7.12
C HIS A 294 -12.39 -7.85 -6.13
N ILE A 295 -11.94 -6.68 -6.63
CA ILE A 295 -11.37 -5.62 -5.81
C ILE A 295 -11.78 -4.23 -6.28
N GLY A 296 -11.95 -3.30 -5.33
CA GLY A 296 -11.99 -1.87 -5.59
C GLY A 296 -10.57 -1.31 -5.68
N LEU A 297 -10.29 -0.51 -6.69
CA LEU A 297 -8.99 0.12 -6.94
C LEU A 297 -9.16 1.62 -6.92
N GLY A 298 -8.67 2.28 -5.88
CA GLY A 298 -8.67 3.74 -5.73
C GLY A 298 -7.28 4.32 -5.98
N TYR A 299 -7.22 5.48 -6.61
CA TYR A 299 -5.96 6.17 -6.94
C TYR A 299 -6.08 7.63 -6.53
N VAL A 300 -5.28 8.05 -5.57
CA VAL A 300 -5.34 9.41 -5.03
C VAL A 300 -3.96 9.98 -4.74
N TYR A 301 -3.85 11.32 -4.75
CA TYR A 301 -2.66 12.01 -4.29
C TYR A 301 -3.00 13.29 -3.54
N TRP A 302 -2.08 13.74 -2.67
CA TRP A 302 -2.12 15.00 -1.95
C TRP A 302 -0.93 15.86 -2.33
N GLU A 303 -1.20 17.11 -2.64
CA GLU A 303 -0.19 18.17 -2.75
C GLU A 303 -0.04 18.83 -1.36
N LEU A 304 1.19 18.83 -0.81
CA LEU A 304 1.48 19.28 0.56
C LEU A 304 2.58 20.35 0.60
#